data_8a65e7f97a05714654e57d39466f5438
#
_entry.id   8a65e7f97a05714654e57d39466f5438
#
_cell.length_a   1.000
_cell.length_b   1.000
_cell.length_c   1.000
_cell.angle_alpha   90.00
_cell.angle_beta   90.00
_cell.angle_gamma   90.00
#
_symmetry.space_group_name_H-M   'P 1'
#
loop_
_entity.id
_entity.type
_entity.pdbx_description
1 polymer ?
#
loop_
_entity_poly.entity_id
_entity_poly.type
_entity_poly.pdbx_seq_one_letter_code
_entity_poly.pdbx_strand_id
1 'polypeptide(L)'
;MSLKVGEKRMNFEEYLKNFQVFRDEKENLIYFSKNLKSLDELKVNSFITFKGEKNIAFFDEGALLKDVNLVLGQNCLFFLGKSVLQRAYVEAFLNSTCYIGNKNYFNPAGGKSIIISERTHFIMGDDCLMSLNIWFRTADPHLIYDALTHTRINPSKSIFIGDHCWIAQDCGFVKGAILSSGTIIGAKSLVTSKTYFSNTINAGNPCKELKKGVFFTNGCVHTWDDATSEKFEFFPNKNFVFSYNEKEFLKPELIDKSLSKLQTSDAKLAFVLTKLHLNKSKNRFACFANRQNLAYDDFQSDFTNAFLG
;
A
#
# COMPACT_ATOMS: atom_id res chain seq x y z
N MET A 1 -22.41 24.18 19.14
CA MET A 1 -21.21 23.52 18.62
C MET A 1 -21.61 22.80 17.35
N SER A 2 -21.42 23.42 16.19
CA SER A 2 -21.97 22.97 14.91
C SER A 2 -21.04 21.95 14.27
N LEU A 3 -21.51 20.72 14.17
CA LEU A 3 -20.96 19.72 13.26
C LEU A 3 -21.19 20.19 11.82
N LYS A 4 -20.14 20.40 11.05
CA LYS A 4 -20.25 20.61 9.60
C LYS A 4 -20.83 19.36 8.97
N VAL A 5 -22.09 19.46 8.60
CA VAL A 5 -22.83 18.53 7.74
C VAL A 5 -22.40 18.85 6.30
N GLY A 6 -21.90 17.84 5.55
CA GLY A 6 -21.83 18.02 4.11
C GLY A 6 -20.79 17.26 3.32
N GLU A 7 -20.48 16.00 3.63
CA GLU A 7 -20.09 15.07 2.58
C GLU A 7 -21.01 13.84 2.66
N LYS A 8 -21.91 13.72 1.66
CA LYS A 8 -22.73 12.55 1.46
C LYS A 8 -21.81 11.34 1.37
N ARG A 9 -21.80 10.45 2.36
CA ARG A 9 -21.09 9.17 2.24
C ARG A 9 -21.67 8.47 1.03
N MET A 10 -20.89 8.37 -0.05
CA MET A 10 -21.26 7.64 -1.25
C MET A 10 -21.53 6.18 -0.87
N ASN A 11 -22.71 5.67 -1.23
CA ASN A 11 -23.07 4.29 -0.96
C ASN A 11 -22.26 3.38 -1.91
N PHE A 12 -21.86 2.21 -1.45
CA PHE A 12 -21.15 1.18 -2.23
C PHE A 12 -21.82 0.90 -3.58
N GLU A 13 -23.14 0.69 -3.58
CA GLU A 13 -23.90 0.43 -4.80
C GLU A 13 -23.93 1.62 -5.76
N GLU A 14 -24.01 2.84 -5.22
CA GLU A 14 -23.95 4.07 -6.01
C GLU A 14 -22.58 4.25 -6.66
N TYR A 15 -21.51 3.92 -5.94
CA TYR A 15 -20.15 3.94 -6.49
C TYR A 15 -20.00 2.98 -7.66
N LEU A 16 -20.47 1.75 -7.52
CA LEU A 16 -20.36 0.71 -8.57
C LEU A 16 -21.12 1.07 -9.86
N LYS A 17 -22.12 1.96 -9.82
CA LYS A 17 -22.83 2.42 -11.03
C LYS A 17 -21.91 3.13 -12.04
N ASN A 18 -20.75 3.61 -11.64
CA ASN A 18 -19.78 4.27 -12.53
C ASN A 18 -18.90 3.28 -13.31
N PHE A 19 -19.07 1.98 -13.06
CA PHE A 19 -18.23 0.94 -13.64
C PHE A 19 -19.04 0.04 -14.58
N GLN A 20 -18.40 -0.40 -15.63
CA GLN A 20 -18.82 -1.52 -16.44
C GLN A 20 -18.12 -2.79 -15.96
N VAL A 21 -18.71 -3.94 -16.25
CA VAL A 21 -18.25 -5.23 -15.73
C VAL A 21 -18.11 -6.21 -16.89
N PHE A 22 -16.93 -6.78 -17.04
CA PHE A 22 -16.71 -7.99 -17.81
C PHE A 22 -16.85 -9.20 -16.89
N ARG A 23 -17.54 -10.26 -17.35
CA ARG A 23 -17.71 -11.53 -16.62
C ARG A 23 -17.37 -12.69 -17.54
N ASP A 24 -16.58 -13.64 -17.06
CA ASP A 24 -16.34 -14.92 -17.75
C ASP A 24 -17.25 -16.06 -17.23
N GLU A 25 -17.13 -17.24 -17.84
CA GLU A 25 -17.91 -18.42 -17.49
C GLU A 25 -17.61 -18.98 -16.09
N LYS A 26 -16.46 -18.64 -15.50
CA LYS A 26 -16.03 -19.03 -14.15
C LYS A 26 -16.37 -17.98 -13.08
N GLU A 27 -17.27 -17.06 -13.40
CA GLU A 27 -17.68 -15.97 -12.50
C GLU A 27 -16.53 -15.03 -12.12
N ASN A 28 -15.46 -14.97 -12.92
CA ASN A 28 -14.45 -13.94 -12.73
C ASN A 28 -14.96 -12.61 -13.28
N LEU A 29 -14.72 -11.54 -12.53
CA LEU A 29 -15.22 -10.20 -12.85
C LEU A 29 -14.06 -9.23 -13.04
N ILE A 30 -14.16 -8.36 -14.06
CA ILE A 30 -13.30 -7.20 -14.21
C ILE A 30 -14.19 -5.95 -14.19
N TYR A 31 -14.02 -5.12 -13.16
CA TYR A 31 -14.66 -3.81 -13.07
C TYR A 31 -13.72 -2.74 -13.59
N PHE A 32 -14.21 -1.87 -14.47
CA PHE A 32 -13.46 -0.74 -15.02
C PHE A 32 -14.38 0.44 -15.33
N SER A 33 -13.83 1.65 -15.34
CA SER A 33 -14.61 2.88 -15.51
C SER A 33 -15.45 2.87 -16.80
N LYS A 34 -16.69 3.34 -16.71
CA LYS A 34 -17.56 3.58 -17.87
C LYS A 34 -17.04 4.66 -18.82
N ASN A 35 -16.05 5.46 -18.39
CA ASN A 35 -15.40 6.43 -19.25
C ASN A 35 -14.44 5.80 -20.28
N LEU A 36 -14.08 4.52 -20.11
CA LEU A 36 -13.31 3.74 -21.08
C LEU A 36 -14.25 3.07 -22.07
N LYS A 37 -13.85 3.02 -23.35
CA LYS A 37 -14.64 2.37 -24.41
C LYS A 37 -14.51 0.85 -24.39
N SER A 38 -13.34 0.36 -23.93
CA SER A 38 -13.07 -1.08 -23.85
C SER A 38 -12.07 -1.38 -22.73
N LEU A 39 -11.96 -2.66 -22.38
CA LEU A 39 -10.96 -3.17 -21.46
C LEU A 39 -9.51 -2.95 -21.97
N ASP A 40 -9.33 -2.82 -23.28
CA ASP A 40 -7.98 -2.61 -23.84
C ASP A 40 -7.42 -1.22 -23.54
N GLU A 41 -8.28 -0.23 -23.32
CA GLU A 41 -7.83 1.11 -22.88
C GLU A 41 -7.30 1.13 -21.43
N LEU A 42 -7.63 0.12 -20.63
CA LEU A 42 -7.13 -0.04 -19.25
C LEU A 42 -5.69 -0.53 -19.20
N LYS A 43 -5.20 -1.16 -20.27
CA LYS A 43 -3.94 -1.91 -20.24
C LYS A 43 -3.08 -1.64 -21.46
N VAL A 44 -1.81 -1.35 -21.22
CA VAL A 44 -0.77 -1.21 -22.24
C VAL A 44 0.23 -2.33 -22.01
N ASN A 45 0.43 -3.21 -23.00
CA ASN A 45 1.34 -4.35 -22.93
C ASN A 45 1.18 -5.14 -21.61
N SER A 46 -0.07 -5.40 -21.22
CA SER A 46 -0.39 -5.99 -19.91
C SER A 46 -1.42 -7.09 -20.05
N PHE A 47 -1.33 -8.08 -19.17
CA PHE A 47 -2.17 -9.26 -19.16
C PHE A 47 -2.88 -9.43 -17.83
N ILE A 48 -4.14 -9.82 -17.86
CA ILE A 48 -4.95 -10.23 -16.71
C ILE A 48 -5.33 -11.69 -16.94
N THR A 49 -4.87 -12.56 -16.05
CA THR A 49 -5.08 -14.01 -16.14
C THR A 49 -5.81 -14.52 -14.90
N PHE A 50 -6.90 -15.22 -15.10
CA PHE A 50 -7.60 -15.96 -14.06
C PHE A 50 -7.25 -17.45 -14.16
N LYS A 51 -6.55 -17.99 -13.17
CA LYS A 51 -6.23 -19.43 -13.09
C LYS A 51 -7.40 -20.25 -12.54
N GLY A 52 -8.25 -19.64 -11.69
CA GLY A 52 -9.42 -20.25 -11.07
C GLY A 52 -10.68 -19.45 -11.30
N GLU A 53 -11.57 -19.46 -10.33
CA GLU A 53 -12.93 -18.91 -10.41
C GLU A 53 -13.21 -17.86 -9.32
N LYS A 54 -14.29 -17.09 -9.51
CA LYS A 54 -14.84 -16.12 -8.54
C LYS A 54 -13.83 -15.06 -8.12
N ASN A 55 -12.94 -14.68 -9.05
CA ASN A 55 -11.98 -13.61 -8.83
C ASN A 55 -12.57 -12.25 -9.23
N ILE A 56 -12.14 -11.21 -8.57
CA ILE A 56 -12.46 -9.82 -8.96
C ILE A 56 -11.17 -9.05 -9.20
N ALA A 57 -11.05 -8.42 -10.37
CA ALA A 57 -10.10 -7.38 -10.68
C ALA A 57 -10.87 -6.06 -10.81
N PHE A 58 -10.66 -5.14 -9.88
CA PHE A 58 -11.32 -3.85 -9.84
C PHE A 58 -10.32 -2.74 -10.17
N PHE A 59 -10.66 -1.92 -11.15
CA PHE A 59 -9.87 -0.79 -11.61
C PHE A 59 -10.68 0.50 -11.48
N ASP A 60 -10.26 1.37 -10.57
CA ASP A 60 -10.92 2.65 -10.33
C ASP A 60 -10.74 3.61 -11.51
N GLU A 61 -11.51 4.69 -11.52
CA GLU A 61 -11.39 5.73 -12.54
C GLU A 61 -9.97 6.32 -12.57
N GLY A 62 -9.32 6.25 -13.72
CA GLY A 62 -7.93 6.66 -13.91
C GLY A 62 -6.88 5.64 -13.48
N ALA A 63 -7.28 4.41 -13.14
CA ALA A 63 -6.38 3.27 -13.02
C ALA A 63 -5.85 2.86 -14.41
N LEU A 64 -4.56 2.46 -14.47
CA LEU A 64 -3.93 1.97 -15.70
C LEU A 64 -2.89 0.89 -15.39
N LEU A 65 -2.84 -0.15 -16.21
CA LEU A 65 -1.77 -1.16 -16.23
C LEU A 65 -0.82 -0.90 -17.40
N LYS A 66 0.49 -0.88 -17.13
CA LYS A 66 1.52 -0.74 -18.16
C LYS A 66 2.66 -1.74 -17.92
N ASP A 67 2.88 -2.65 -18.88
CA ASP A 67 3.86 -3.74 -18.75
C ASP A 67 3.62 -4.58 -17.48
N VAL A 68 2.36 -4.98 -17.23
CA VAL A 68 1.94 -5.71 -16.02
C VAL A 68 1.44 -7.10 -16.38
N ASN A 69 1.85 -8.08 -15.59
CA ASN A 69 1.25 -9.40 -15.59
C ASN A 69 0.52 -9.60 -14.26
N LEU A 70 -0.81 -9.60 -14.31
CA LEU A 70 -1.71 -9.82 -13.17
C LEU A 70 -2.29 -11.22 -13.25
N VAL A 71 -2.03 -12.03 -12.22
CA VAL A 71 -2.51 -13.41 -12.13
C VAL A 71 -3.35 -13.58 -10.87
N LEU A 72 -4.59 -14.02 -11.02
CA LEU A 72 -5.49 -14.31 -9.90
C LEU A 72 -5.84 -15.79 -9.88
N GLY A 73 -5.63 -16.42 -8.73
CA GLY A 73 -5.91 -17.82 -8.49
C GLY A 73 -7.40 -18.08 -8.31
N GLN A 74 -7.86 -18.22 -7.07
CA GLN A 74 -9.26 -18.52 -6.78
C GLN A 74 -9.81 -17.62 -5.69
N ASN A 75 -11.00 -17.03 -5.92
CA ASN A 75 -11.71 -16.17 -4.98
C ASN A 75 -10.83 -15.02 -4.45
N CYS A 76 -10.01 -14.44 -5.33
CA CYS A 76 -9.11 -13.34 -5.01
C CYS A 76 -9.71 -12.00 -5.41
N LEU A 77 -9.32 -10.95 -4.68
CA LEU A 77 -9.58 -9.57 -5.06
C LEU A 77 -8.26 -8.87 -5.40
N PHE A 78 -8.19 -8.31 -6.59
CA PHE A 78 -7.22 -7.27 -6.95
C PHE A 78 -7.96 -5.94 -7.09
N PHE A 79 -7.49 -4.91 -6.42
CA PHE A 79 -8.03 -3.56 -6.48
C PHE A 79 -6.92 -2.56 -6.78
N LEU A 80 -7.07 -1.80 -7.84
CA LEU A 80 -6.19 -0.68 -8.19
C LEU A 80 -7.00 0.62 -8.19
N GLY A 81 -6.65 1.52 -7.26
CA GLY A 81 -7.17 2.88 -7.24
C GLY A 81 -6.60 3.73 -8.39
N LYS A 82 -6.83 5.02 -8.38
CA LYS A 82 -6.34 5.96 -9.38
C LYS A 82 -4.81 6.04 -9.38
N SER A 83 -4.18 5.05 -9.97
CA SER A 83 -2.72 4.88 -10.06
C SER A 83 -2.34 4.19 -11.36
N VAL A 84 -1.14 4.46 -11.85
CA VAL A 84 -0.55 3.71 -12.98
C VAL A 84 0.38 2.65 -12.40
N LEU A 85 -0.09 1.39 -12.36
CA LEU A 85 0.77 0.27 -12.02
C LEU A 85 1.60 -0.10 -13.24
N GLN A 86 2.93 -0.10 -13.10
CA GLN A 86 3.80 -0.36 -14.23
C GLN A 86 4.99 -1.24 -13.89
N ARG A 87 5.40 -2.04 -14.88
CA ARG A 87 6.49 -3.03 -14.79
C ARG A 87 6.34 -3.91 -13.56
N ALA A 88 5.20 -4.58 -13.45
CA ALA A 88 4.88 -5.38 -12.27
C ALA A 88 4.41 -6.78 -12.64
N TYR A 89 4.82 -7.73 -11.81
CA TYR A 89 4.21 -9.06 -11.71
C TYR A 89 3.43 -9.13 -10.41
N VAL A 90 2.14 -9.36 -10.49
CA VAL A 90 1.25 -9.51 -9.32
C VAL A 90 0.58 -10.87 -9.38
N GLU A 91 0.75 -11.69 -8.37
CA GLU A 91 0.07 -12.97 -8.27
C GLU A 91 -0.59 -13.14 -6.90
N ALA A 92 -1.89 -13.40 -6.89
CA ALA A 92 -2.66 -13.73 -5.70
C ALA A 92 -3.27 -15.13 -5.86
N PHE A 93 -2.99 -16.04 -4.91
CA PHE A 93 -3.33 -17.46 -5.07
C PHE A 93 -4.74 -17.82 -4.63
N LEU A 94 -5.01 -17.91 -3.33
CA LEU A 94 -6.28 -18.40 -2.81
C LEU A 94 -6.84 -17.45 -1.76
N ASN A 95 -8.08 -17.01 -1.92
CA ASN A 95 -8.80 -16.14 -0.98
C ASN A 95 -8.04 -14.87 -0.57
N SER A 96 -7.08 -14.43 -1.39
CA SER A 96 -6.19 -13.31 -1.10
C SER A 96 -6.76 -11.99 -1.59
N THR A 97 -6.27 -10.88 -1.02
CA THR A 97 -6.61 -9.53 -1.44
C THR A 97 -5.34 -8.75 -1.74
N CYS A 98 -5.29 -8.11 -2.90
CA CYS A 98 -4.32 -7.09 -3.26
C CYS A 98 -5.06 -5.75 -3.39
N TYR A 99 -4.80 -4.82 -2.50
CA TYR A 99 -5.31 -3.45 -2.59
C TYR A 99 -4.15 -2.48 -2.80
N ILE A 100 -4.25 -1.66 -3.82
CA ILE A 100 -3.34 -0.56 -4.13
C ILE A 100 -4.18 0.71 -4.26
N GLY A 101 -3.95 1.68 -3.41
CA GLY A 101 -4.70 2.93 -3.33
C GLY A 101 -4.42 3.90 -4.48
N ASN A 102 -4.70 5.19 -4.22
CA ASN A 102 -4.64 6.24 -5.23
C ASN A 102 -3.27 6.94 -5.29
N LYS A 103 -2.97 7.58 -6.44
CA LYS A 103 -1.80 8.47 -6.64
C LYS A 103 -0.45 7.80 -6.32
N ASN A 104 -0.38 6.49 -6.35
CA ASN A 104 0.88 5.79 -6.15
C ASN A 104 1.76 5.93 -7.39
N TYR A 105 3.01 6.30 -7.19
CA TYR A 105 4.01 6.37 -8.23
C TYR A 105 4.85 5.09 -8.23
N PHE A 106 4.88 4.41 -9.36
CA PHE A 106 5.74 3.25 -9.61
C PHE A 106 6.79 3.65 -10.65
N ASN A 107 8.07 3.63 -10.27
CA ASN A 107 9.14 3.99 -11.19
C ASN A 107 9.13 3.08 -12.43
N PRO A 108 9.17 3.63 -13.66
CA PRO A 108 9.09 2.83 -14.89
C PRO A 108 10.36 2.03 -15.21
N ALA A 109 11.49 2.29 -14.53
CA ALA A 109 12.77 1.69 -14.91
C ALA A 109 12.94 0.24 -14.44
N GLY A 110 12.40 -0.17 -13.29
CA GLY A 110 12.66 -1.51 -12.74
C GLY A 110 11.41 -2.32 -12.45
N GLY A 111 11.55 -3.64 -12.33
CA GLY A 111 10.48 -4.58 -12.03
C GLY A 111 9.97 -4.45 -10.59
N LYS A 112 8.69 -4.77 -10.40
CA LYS A 112 8.06 -4.99 -9.09
C LYS A 112 7.46 -6.38 -9.08
N SER A 113 7.50 -7.03 -7.92
CA SER A 113 6.89 -8.36 -7.77
C SER A 113 6.10 -8.43 -6.48
N ILE A 114 4.81 -8.70 -6.57
CA ILE A 114 3.90 -8.86 -5.44
C ILE A 114 3.32 -10.26 -5.49
N ILE A 115 3.70 -11.14 -4.57
CA ILE A 115 3.18 -12.50 -4.47
C ILE A 115 2.47 -12.68 -3.14
N ILE A 116 1.18 -13.05 -3.22
CA ILE A 116 0.27 -13.13 -2.09
C ILE A 116 -0.26 -14.56 -2.00
N SER A 117 0.03 -15.25 -0.91
CA SER A 117 -0.26 -16.67 -0.72
C SER A 117 -1.01 -16.95 0.58
N GLU A 118 -1.60 -18.13 0.68
CA GLU A 118 -2.22 -18.67 1.90
C GLU A 118 -3.24 -17.73 2.56
N ARG A 119 -4.17 -17.17 1.78
CA ARG A 119 -5.28 -16.32 2.28
C ARG A 119 -4.82 -15.05 2.99
N THR A 120 -3.61 -14.60 2.70
CA THR A 120 -3.09 -13.33 3.21
C THR A 120 -3.41 -12.17 2.28
N HIS A 121 -3.04 -10.97 2.68
CA HIS A 121 -3.38 -9.74 1.97
C HIS A 121 -2.16 -8.86 1.77
N PHE A 122 -2.15 -8.13 0.66
CA PHE A 122 -1.24 -7.01 0.40
C PHE A 122 -2.09 -5.74 0.34
N ILE A 123 -1.86 -4.83 1.26
CA ILE A 123 -2.61 -3.57 1.37
C ILE A 123 -1.61 -2.42 1.25
N MET A 124 -1.82 -1.54 0.27
CA MET A 124 -1.01 -0.35 0.05
C MET A 124 -1.91 0.88 -0.04
N GLY A 125 -1.67 1.87 0.80
CA GLY A 125 -2.41 3.12 0.87
C GLY A 125 -2.21 4.03 -0.34
N ASP A 126 -2.47 5.31 -0.12
CA ASP A 126 -2.43 6.34 -1.15
C ASP A 126 -1.07 7.07 -1.18
N ASP A 127 -0.72 7.68 -2.32
CA ASP A 127 0.38 8.65 -2.50
C ASP A 127 1.78 8.09 -2.15
N CYS A 128 2.00 6.80 -2.31
CA CYS A 128 3.31 6.20 -2.09
C CYS A 128 4.22 6.37 -3.30
N LEU A 129 5.53 6.50 -3.03
CA LEU A 129 6.58 6.54 -4.03
C LEU A 129 7.37 5.23 -3.99
N MET A 130 7.29 4.46 -5.08
CA MET A 130 7.94 3.18 -5.22
C MET A 130 9.00 3.23 -6.32
N SER A 131 10.25 2.98 -5.96
CA SER A 131 11.38 2.96 -6.88
C SER A 131 11.43 1.64 -7.67
N LEU A 132 12.59 1.19 -8.07
CA LEU A 132 12.79 0.03 -8.94
C LEU A 132 13.23 -1.22 -8.18
N ASN A 133 13.02 -2.41 -8.78
CA ASN A 133 13.46 -3.72 -8.28
C ASN A 133 12.96 -4.03 -6.86
N ILE A 134 11.66 -3.90 -6.63
CA ILE A 134 11.05 -4.11 -5.32
C ILE A 134 10.21 -5.39 -5.35
N TRP A 135 10.34 -6.21 -4.30
CA TRP A 135 9.54 -7.40 -4.19
C TRP A 135 8.86 -7.54 -2.82
N PHE A 136 7.67 -8.12 -2.84
CA PHE A 136 6.83 -8.40 -1.67
C PHE A 136 6.44 -9.87 -1.66
N ARG A 137 6.60 -10.53 -0.52
CA ARG A 137 6.26 -11.95 -0.30
C ARG A 137 5.48 -12.09 1.00
N THR A 138 4.22 -12.48 0.93
CA THR A 138 3.40 -12.73 2.13
C THR A 138 3.63 -14.12 2.72
N ALA A 139 4.40 -14.97 2.03
CA ALA A 139 4.72 -16.32 2.44
C ALA A 139 6.15 -16.69 2.09
N ASP A 140 6.71 -17.64 2.85
CA ASP A 140 7.80 -18.48 2.39
C ASP A 140 7.17 -19.63 1.60
N PRO A 141 7.66 -19.98 0.39
CA PRO A 141 7.01 -21.00 -0.45
C PRO A 141 7.18 -22.43 0.10
N HIS A 142 8.15 -22.64 0.96
CA HIS A 142 8.44 -23.95 1.55
C HIS A 142 8.15 -23.96 3.06
N LEU A 143 7.68 -25.10 3.55
CA LEU A 143 7.27 -25.27 4.95
C LEU A 143 8.49 -25.49 5.85
N ILE A 144 8.51 -24.82 6.99
CA ILE A 144 9.54 -24.98 8.01
C ILE A 144 8.87 -25.46 9.30
N TYR A 145 9.42 -26.52 9.87
CA TYR A 145 8.92 -27.14 11.09
C TYR A 145 9.95 -27.05 12.21
N ASP A 146 9.47 -26.91 13.43
CA ASP A 146 10.27 -27.11 14.62
C ASP A 146 10.69 -28.60 14.71
N ALA A 147 11.98 -28.85 14.95
CA ALA A 147 12.53 -30.19 14.89
C ALA A 147 12.09 -31.10 16.05
N LEU A 148 11.65 -30.55 17.17
CA LEU A 148 11.21 -31.29 18.35
C LEU A 148 9.71 -31.51 18.37
N THR A 149 8.95 -30.47 18.08
CA THR A 149 7.48 -30.50 18.19
C THR A 149 6.80 -30.83 16.87
N HIS A 150 7.52 -30.86 15.76
CA HIS A 150 7.04 -31.01 14.39
C HIS A 150 5.96 -30.02 14.03
N THR A 151 5.89 -28.89 14.74
CA THR A 151 4.93 -27.81 14.50
C THR A 151 5.46 -26.86 13.44
N ARG A 152 4.62 -26.45 12.48
CA ARG A 152 4.99 -25.46 11.49
C ARG A 152 5.26 -24.10 12.15
N ILE A 153 6.43 -23.50 11.87
CA ILE A 153 6.87 -22.24 12.48
C ILE A 153 6.85 -21.04 11.53
N ASN A 154 6.57 -21.26 10.25
CA ASN A 154 6.58 -20.19 9.24
C ASN A 154 5.22 -19.90 8.56
N PRO A 155 4.12 -19.68 9.32
CA PRO A 155 2.85 -19.32 8.72
C PRO A 155 2.98 -18.00 7.92
N SER A 156 2.19 -17.89 6.86
CA SER A 156 2.11 -16.68 6.05
C SER A 156 1.50 -15.52 6.83
N LYS A 157 1.88 -14.29 6.50
CA LYS A 157 1.37 -13.06 7.12
C LYS A 157 1.19 -11.98 6.06
N SER A 158 0.14 -11.20 6.18
CA SER A 158 -0.15 -10.07 5.30
C SER A 158 0.93 -8.99 5.39
N ILE A 159 1.01 -8.17 4.33
CA ILE A 159 1.90 -6.99 4.27
C ILE A 159 1.02 -5.75 4.16
N PHE A 160 1.33 -4.73 4.98
CA PHE A 160 0.63 -3.45 5.00
C PHE A 160 1.59 -2.30 4.75
N ILE A 161 1.20 -1.39 3.85
CA ILE A 161 1.90 -0.15 3.55
C ILE A 161 0.89 0.98 3.71
N GLY A 162 1.17 1.91 4.60
CA GLY A 162 0.35 3.09 4.85
C GLY A 162 0.38 4.10 3.70
N ASP A 163 -0.19 5.27 3.95
CA ASP A 163 -0.20 6.36 2.98
C ASP A 163 1.15 7.08 2.95
N HIS A 164 1.52 7.62 1.80
CA HIS A 164 2.70 8.44 1.61
C HIS A 164 3.98 7.77 2.15
N CYS A 165 4.23 6.53 1.73
CA CYS A 165 5.47 5.82 2.04
C CYS A 165 6.44 5.91 0.86
N TRP A 166 7.71 6.16 1.15
CA TRP A 166 8.77 6.10 0.13
C TRP A 166 9.58 4.82 0.27
N ILE A 167 9.57 4.00 -0.77
CA ILE A 167 10.34 2.77 -0.86
C ILE A 167 11.41 2.95 -1.93
N ALA A 168 12.66 3.04 -1.50
CA ALA A 168 13.81 3.20 -2.39
C ALA A 168 14.11 1.88 -3.14
N GLN A 169 15.08 1.93 -4.05
CA GLN A 169 15.40 0.83 -4.95
C GLN A 169 15.95 -0.43 -4.26
N ASP A 170 15.78 -1.57 -4.90
CA ASP A 170 16.33 -2.89 -4.53
C ASP A 170 15.88 -3.36 -3.13
N CYS A 171 14.67 -2.99 -2.71
CA CYS A 171 14.12 -3.38 -1.41
C CYS A 171 13.29 -4.66 -1.50
N GLY A 172 13.43 -5.49 -0.45
CA GLY A 172 12.64 -6.70 -0.29
C GLY A 172 11.75 -6.64 0.95
N PHE A 173 10.52 -7.13 0.82
CA PHE A 173 9.54 -7.18 1.89
C PHE A 173 9.14 -8.62 2.18
N VAL A 174 9.43 -9.09 3.38
CA VAL A 174 8.96 -10.40 3.81
C VAL A 174 7.64 -10.29 4.58
N LYS A 175 6.97 -11.41 4.71
CA LYS A 175 5.67 -11.56 5.38
C LYS A 175 5.62 -10.85 6.74
N GLY A 176 4.49 -10.19 7.01
CA GLY A 176 4.24 -9.49 8.27
C GLY A 176 4.89 -8.11 8.39
N ALA A 177 5.46 -7.56 7.31
CA ALA A 177 5.94 -6.19 7.29
C ALA A 177 4.77 -5.20 7.33
N ILE A 178 4.84 -4.21 8.22
CA ILE A 178 3.84 -3.14 8.39
C ILE A 178 4.57 -1.80 8.32
N LEU A 179 4.33 -1.02 7.26
CA LEU A 179 4.78 0.36 7.16
C LEU A 179 3.62 1.29 7.53
N SER A 180 3.83 2.14 8.52
CA SER A 180 2.88 3.21 8.86
C SER A 180 3.01 4.39 7.88
N SER A 181 2.00 5.25 7.79
CA SER A 181 2.01 6.41 6.88
C SER A 181 3.24 7.29 7.10
N GLY A 182 3.86 7.77 6.02
CA GLY A 182 5.04 8.63 6.06
C GLY A 182 6.35 7.91 6.38
N THR A 183 6.40 6.57 6.30
CA THR A 183 7.64 5.79 6.48
C THR A 183 8.51 5.85 5.22
N ILE A 184 9.81 6.03 5.41
CA ILE A 184 10.83 5.98 4.35
C ILE A 184 11.66 4.71 4.53
N ILE A 185 11.83 3.94 3.45
CA ILE A 185 12.71 2.76 3.40
C ILE A 185 13.87 3.06 2.45
N GLY A 186 15.09 3.10 2.99
CA GLY A 186 16.32 3.31 2.24
C GLY A 186 16.64 2.15 1.31
N ALA A 187 17.44 2.43 0.27
CA ALA A 187 17.78 1.45 -0.75
C ALA A 187 18.45 0.18 -0.18
N LYS A 188 18.27 -0.95 -0.87
CA LYS A 188 18.85 -2.26 -0.54
C LYS A 188 18.46 -2.78 0.84
N SER A 189 17.27 -2.43 1.32
CA SER A 189 16.77 -2.86 2.63
C SER A 189 15.96 -4.15 2.55
N LEU A 190 16.13 -5.01 3.57
CA LEU A 190 15.24 -6.15 3.83
C LEU A 190 14.26 -5.79 4.94
N VAL A 191 13.01 -5.52 4.56
CA VAL A 191 11.94 -5.11 5.46
C VAL A 191 11.28 -6.35 6.07
N THR A 192 11.46 -6.51 7.38
CA THR A 192 11.08 -7.73 8.11
C THR A 192 9.73 -7.62 8.81
N SER A 193 9.26 -8.72 9.41
CA SER A 193 7.98 -8.86 10.11
C SER A 193 7.91 -8.02 11.40
N LYS A 194 7.70 -6.72 11.25
CA LYS A 194 7.46 -5.77 12.35
C LYS A 194 6.76 -4.51 11.83
N THR A 195 6.37 -3.62 12.75
CA THR A 195 5.87 -2.29 12.43
C THR A 195 7.02 -1.30 12.29
N TYR A 196 7.04 -0.57 11.18
CA TYR A 196 7.88 0.59 10.91
C TYR A 196 7.03 1.83 11.08
N PHE A 197 7.43 2.71 11.98
CA PHE A 197 6.58 3.80 12.45
C PHE A 197 6.55 5.00 11.51
N SER A 198 5.52 5.81 11.68
CA SER A 198 5.30 7.04 10.90
C SER A 198 6.44 8.05 11.09
N ASN A 199 6.69 8.82 10.04
CA ASN A 199 7.67 9.90 10.01
C ASN A 199 9.10 9.43 10.37
N THR A 200 9.51 8.26 9.87
CA THR A 200 10.83 7.68 10.14
C THR A 200 11.57 7.28 8.88
N ILE A 201 12.91 7.31 8.93
CA ILE A 201 13.78 6.66 7.95
C ILE A 201 14.23 5.33 8.52
N ASN A 202 14.10 4.28 7.73
CA ASN A 202 14.55 2.93 8.05
C ASN A 202 15.39 2.38 6.91
N ALA A 203 16.47 1.67 7.20
CA ALA A 203 17.30 1.04 6.17
C ALA A 203 18.09 -0.16 6.69
N GLY A 204 18.71 -0.89 5.77
CA GLY A 204 19.64 -1.98 6.05
C GLY A 204 19.05 -3.39 5.91
N ASN A 205 19.90 -4.39 6.12
CA ASN A 205 19.55 -5.82 6.11
C ASN A 205 20.06 -6.48 7.40
N PRO A 206 19.15 -6.81 8.36
CA PRO A 206 17.72 -6.47 8.39
C PRO A 206 17.45 -4.96 8.57
N CYS A 207 16.33 -4.49 8.04
CA CYS A 207 15.94 -3.08 8.08
C CYS A 207 15.72 -2.60 9.53
N LYS A 208 16.34 -1.47 9.90
CA LYS A 208 16.25 -0.84 11.22
C LYS A 208 15.94 0.65 11.09
N GLU A 209 15.33 1.23 12.11
CA GLU A 209 15.10 2.68 12.20
C GLU A 209 16.44 3.42 12.33
N LEU A 210 16.64 4.43 11.48
CA LEU A 210 17.83 5.30 11.49
C LEU A 210 17.52 6.69 12.01
N LYS A 211 16.32 7.24 11.71
CA LYS A 211 15.96 8.61 12.09
C LYS A 211 14.44 8.72 12.27
N LYS A 212 14.03 9.51 13.25
CA LYS A 212 12.63 9.91 13.52
C LYS A 212 12.40 11.37 13.13
N GLY A 213 11.12 11.76 13.06
CA GLY A 213 10.74 13.15 12.86
C GLY A 213 11.05 13.68 11.47
N VAL A 214 10.96 12.85 10.46
CA VAL A 214 11.23 13.20 9.07
C VAL A 214 10.01 12.98 8.19
N PHE A 215 9.94 13.69 7.09
CA PHE A 215 9.00 13.44 6.00
C PHE A 215 9.72 13.64 4.66
N PHE A 216 9.12 13.17 3.59
CA PHE A 216 9.61 13.42 2.24
C PHE A 216 8.54 14.13 1.41
N THR A 217 8.94 14.64 0.26
CA THR A 217 8.05 15.19 -0.76
C THR A 217 8.36 14.53 -2.11
N ASN A 218 7.48 14.71 -3.09
CA ASN A 218 7.68 14.16 -4.43
C ASN A 218 8.66 14.98 -5.29
N GLY A 219 9.34 15.99 -4.72
CA GLY A 219 10.38 16.76 -5.39
C GLY A 219 11.53 15.86 -5.85
N CYS A 220 12.01 16.08 -7.08
CA CYS A 220 13.09 15.29 -7.68
C CYS A 220 14.22 16.21 -8.10
N VAL A 221 15.40 16.03 -7.50
CA VAL A 221 16.56 16.91 -7.64
C VAL A 221 17.34 16.74 -8.98
N HIS A 222 16.98 15.74 -9.80
CA HIS A 222 17.80 15.38 -10.99
C HIS A 222 18.05 16.51 -12.00
N THR A 223 17.18 17.52 -12.03
CA THR A 223 17.29 18.64 -12.97
C THR A 223 17.31 20.00 -12.27
N TRP A 224 17.58 20.03 -10.96
CA TRP A 224 17.60 21.25 -10.18
C TRP A 224 18.92 21.98 -10.38
N ASP A 225 18.83 23.29 -10.60
CA ASP A 225 19.95 24.23 -10.49
C ASP A 225 20.08 24.78 -9.05
N ASP A 226 21.09 25.58 -8.82
CA ASP A 226 21.38 26.13 -7.48
C ASP A 226 20.20 26.95 -6.95
N ALA A 227 19.60 27.81 -7.79
CA ALA A 227 18.47 28.66 -7.40
C ALA A 227 17.23 27.82 -7.03
N THR A 228 17.01 26.71 -7.74
CA THR A 228 15.92 25.78 -7.41
C THR A 228 16.24 25.05 -6.10
N SER A 229 17.48 24.63 -5.89
CA SER A 229 17.91 23.95 -4.66
C SER A 229 17.72 24.86 -3.45
N GLU A 230 18.18 26.12 -3.50
CA GLU A 230 17.99 27.12 -2.45
C GLU A 230 16.51 27.35 -2.11
N LYS A 231 15.63 27.39 -3.10
CA LYS A 231 14.20 27.58 -2.91
C LYS A 231 13.55 26.44 -2.10
N PHE A 232 14.11 25.24 -2.16
CA PHE A 232 13.59 24.04 -1.49
C PHE A 232 14.36 23.63 -0.22
N GLU A 233 15.26 24.47 0.29
CA GLU A 233 15.92 24.26 1.57
C GLU A 233 14.93 24.24 2.75
N PHE A 234 13.80 24.91 2.61
CA PHE A 234 12.75 24.95 3.62
C PHE A 234 11.38 24.56 3.03
N PHE A 235 10.66 23.68 3.73
CA PHE A 235 9.30 23.28 3.37
C PHE A 235 8.27 23.89 4.34
N PRO A 236 7.41 24.81 3.90
CA PRO A 236 6.67 25.73 4.80
C PRO A 236 5.43 25.11 5.46
N ASN A 237 5.02 23.89 5.14
CA ASN A 237 3.78 23.31 5.65
C ASN A 237 3.96 21.90 6.24
N LYS A 238 2.93 21.44 6.97
CA LYS A 238 2.90 20.14 7.65
C LYS A 238 2.08 19.07 6.89
N ASN A 239 1.89 19.22 5.58
CA ASN A 239 1.00 18.34 4.82
C ASN A 239 1.44 16.87 4.87
N PHE A 240 2.74 16.61 4.90
CA PHE A 240 3.33 15.26 4.94
C PHE A 240 3.73 14.80 6.35
N VAL A 241 3.42 15.59 7.37
CA VAL A 241 3.62 15.18 8.76
C VAL A 241 2.36 14.48 9.25
N PHE A 242 2.50 13.21 9.63
CA PHE A 242 1.42 12.39 10.18
C PHE A 242 1.41 12.49 11.70
N SER A 243 0.24 12.24 12.30
CA SER A 243 0.05 12.16 13.75
C SER A 243 -0.85 10.98 14.08
N TYR A 244 -0.72 10.40 15.27
CA TYR A 244 -1.64 9.37 15.72
C TYR A 244 -2.99 9.98 16.10
N ASN A 245 -4.06 9.42 15.55
CA ASN A 245 -5.43 9.76 15.90
C ASN A 245 -6.23 8.46 16.07
N GLU A 246 -6.62 8.15 17.29
CA GLU A 246 -7.31 6.89 17.60
C GLU A 246 -8.62 6.71 16.82
N LYS A 247 -9.34 7.81 16.54
CA LYS A 247 -10.62 7.78 15.80
C LYS A 247 -10.43 7.54 14.30
N GLU A 248 -9.28 7.89 13.76
CA GLU A 248 -8.96 7.71 12.35
C GLU A 248 -8.20 6.41 12.08
N PHE A 249 -7.43 5.93 13.07
CA PHE A 249 -6.47 4.85 12.89
C PHE A 249 -7.15 3.51 12.60
N LEU A 250 -6.79 2.93 11.47
CA LEU A 250 -7.18 1.58 11.05
C LEU A 250 -6.05 0.61 11.41
N LYS A 251 -6.28 -0.23 12.40
CA LYS A 251 -5.29 -1.24 12.83
C LYS A 251 -5.10 -2.30 11.75
N PRO A 252 -3.87 -2.52 11.24
CA PRO A 252 -3.58 -3.55 10.23
C PRO A 252 -4.08 -4.94 10.64
N GLU A 253 -3.97 -5.30 11.89
CA GLU A 253 -4.41 -6.60 12.42
C GLU A 253 -5.95 -6.76 12.36
N LEU A 254 -6.70 -5.66 12.53
CA LEU A 254 -8.15 -5.69 12.39
C LEU A 254 -8.59 -5.75 10.92
N ILE A 255 -7.88 -5.08 10.02
CA ILE A 255 -8.10 -5.20 8.58
C ILE A 255 -7.85 -6.63 8.14
N ASP A 256 -6.72 -7.21 8.52
CA ASP A 256 -6.35 -8.59 8.21
C ASP A 256 -7.41 -9.60 8.71
N LYS A 257 -7.76 -9.50 9.99
CA LYS A 257 -8.79 -10.33 10.61
C LYS A 257 -10.16 -10.19 9.93
N SER A 258 -10.52 -8.99 9.50
CA SER A 258 -11.79 -8.74 8.81
C SER A 258 -11.79 -9.36 7.42
N LEU A 259 -10.76 -9.11 6.60
CA LEU A 259 -10.63 -9.67 5.26
C LEU A 259 -10.56 -11.20 5.28
N SER A 260 -9.83 -11.79 6.24
CA SER A 260 -9.70 -13.24 6.39
C SER A 260 -11.00 -13.96 6.73
N LYS A 261 -12.00 -13.26 7.31
CA LYS A 261 -13.32 -13.80 7.59
C LYS A 261 -14.26 -13.76 6.37
N LEU A 262 -13.97 -12.94 5.38
CA LEU A 262 -14.81 -12.78 4.19
C LEU A 262 -14.59 -13.94 3.22
N GLN A 263 -15.66 -14.64 2.90
CA GLN A 263 -15.60 -15.87 2.12
C GLN A 263 -15.69 -15.64 0.60
N THR A 264 -16.09 -14.45 0.15
CA THR A 264 -16.26 -14.13 -1.26
C THR A 264 -15.47 -12.90 -1.67
N SER A 265 -15.06 -12.85 -2.93
CA SER A 265 -14.39 -11.69 -3.53
C SER A 265 -15.28 -10.43 -3.52
N ASP A 266 -16.60 -10.59 -3.67
CA ASP A 266 -17.57 -9.49 -3.58
C ASP A 266 -17.61 -8.85 -2.18
N ALA A 267 -17.62 -9.69 -1.13
CA ALA A 267 -17.58 -9.19 0.25
C ALA A 267 -16.25 -8.47 0.54
N LYS A 268 -15.13 -8.97 -0.01
CA LYS A 268 -13.82 -8.29 0.09
C LYS A 268 -13.83 -6.96 -0.67
N LEU A 269 -14.44 -6.90 -1.86
CA LEU A 269 -14.59 -5.65 -2.62
C LEU A 269 -15.40 -4.62 -1.83
N ALA A 270 -16.53 -5.01 -1.25
CA ALA A 270 -17.35 -4.14 -0.43
C ALA A 270 -16.57 -3.59 0.78
N PHE A 271 -15.79 -4.46 1.46
CA PHE A 271 -14.94 -4.05 2.57
C PHE A 271 -13.85 -3.07 2.13
N VAL A 272 -13.12 -3.40 1.07
CA VAL A 272 -12.02 -2.57 0.54
C VAL A 272 -12.55 -1.19 0.14
N LEU A 273 -13.64 -1.13 -0.63
CA LEU A 273 -14.25 0.13 -1.05
C LEU A 273 -14.65 0.99 0.16
N THR A 274 -15.40 0.42 1.10
CA THR A 274 -16.01 1.20 2.19
C THR A 274 -15.04 1.55 3.31
N LYS A 275 -14.08 0.68 3.62
CA LYS A 275 -13.18 0.85 4.77
C LYS A 275 -11.81 1.42 4.41
N LEU A 276 -11.32 1.15 3.19
CA LEU A 276 -10.00 1.57 2.77
C LEU A 276 -10.06 2.67 1.70
N HIS A 277 -10.72 2.41 0.58
CA HIS A 277 -10.66 3.28 -0.61
C HIS A 277 -11.42 4.60 -0.43
N LEU A 278 -12.63 4.56 0.09
CA LEU A 278 -13.45 5.75 0.35
C LEU A 278 -13.16 6.42 1.70
N ASN A 279 -12.32 5.81 2.53
CA ASN A 279 -11.84 6.44 3.75
C ASN A 279 -10.70 7.41 3.42
N LYS A 280 -10.95 8.71 3.58
CA LYS A 280 -9.98 9.78 3.29
C LYS A 280 -9.37 10.42 4.53
N SER A 281 -9.48 9.76 5.70
CA SER A 281 -8.85 10.23 6.94
C SER A 281 -7.32 10.23 6.78
N LYS A 282 -6.70 11.38 7.00
CA LYS A 282 -5.25 11.59 6.79
C LYS A 282 -4.40 10.59 7.58
N ASN A 283 -4.78 10.33 8.84
CA ASN A 283 -3.97 9.53 9.76
C ASN A 283 -4.43 8.07 9.85
N ARG A 284 -5.21 7.59 8.86
CA ARG A 284 -5.80 6.24 8.89
C ARG A 284 -4.80 5.10 9.08
N PHE A 285 -3.54 5.28 8.69
CA PHE A 285 -2.46 4.30 8.88
C PHE A 285 -1.26 4.88 9.65
N ALA A 286 -1.44 6.02 10.32
CA ALA A 286 -0.38 6.62 11.10
C ALA A 286 -0.23 5.94 12.46
N CYS A 287 0.96 5.43 12.76
CA CYS A 287 1.27 4.73 14.01
C CYS A 287 2.65 5.14 14.54
N PHE A 288 2.77 5.22 15.87
CA PHE A 288 3.99 5.61 16.58
C PHE A 288 4.27 4.62 17.72
N ALA A 289 5.54 4.44 18.07
CA ALA A 289 5.97 3.46 19.08
C ALA A 289 5.23 3.63 20.43
N ASN A 290 5.05 4.84 20.88
CA ASN A 290 4.42 5.15 22.16
C ASN A 290 2.93 5.51 22.06
N ARG A 291 2.32 5.42 20.86
CA ARG A 291 0.95 5.90 20.56
C ARG A 291 0.67 7.33 21.05
N GLN A 292 1.69 8.08 21.45
CA GLN A 292 1.58 9.49 21.78
C GLN A 292 1.74 10.29 20.48
N ASN A 293 0.94 11.35 20.35
CA ASN A 293 1.21 12.38 19.37
C ASN A 293 2.58 12.94 19.75
N LEU A 294 3.60 12.66 18.96
CA LEU A 294 4.80 13.48 19.02
C LEU A 294 4.34 14.86 18.60
N ALA A 295 4.09 15.72 19.60
CA ALA A 295 3.88 17.13 19.34
C ALA A 295 5.15 17.63 18.63
N TYR A 296 4.98 18.53 17.67
CA TYR A 296 6.11 19.09 16.91
C TYR A 296 7.18 19.72 17.84
N ASP A 297 6.79 20.07 19.05
CA ASP A 297 7.65 20.66 20.10
C ASP A 297 8.67 19.67 20.68
N ASP A 298 8.40 18.36 20.65
CA ASP A 298 9.36 17.33 21.08
C ASP A 298 10.52 17.16 20.09
N PHE A 299 10.38 17.62 18.83
CA PHE A 299 11.46 17.61 17.85
C PHE A 299 12.41 18.81 17.96
N GLN A 300 12.01 19.91 18.59
CA GLN A 300 12.88 21.08 18.74
C GLN A 300 13.97 20.87 19.81
N SER A 301 13.73 20.04 20.83
CA SER A 301 14.70 19.80 21.88
C SER A 301 15.97 19.06 21.41
N ASP A 302 15.84 18.20 20.37
CA ASP A 302 17.00 17.46 19.85
C ASP A 302 17.85 18.25 18.84
N PHE A 303 17.28 19.29 18.21
CA PHE A 303 17.99 20.12 17.24
C PHE A 303 18.89 21.21 17.89
N THR A 304 18.56 21.65 19.08
CA THR A 304 19.39 22.65 19.80
C THR A 304 20.71 22.08 20.33
N ASN A 305 20.79 20.79 20.55
CA ASN A 305 22.00 20.15 21.09
C ASN A 305 22.96 19.59 20.01
N ALA A 306 22.55 19.53 18.74
CA ALA A 306 23.36 18.98 17.65
C ALA A 306 24.23 20.03 16.92
N PHE A 307 24.01 21.34 17.17
CA PHE A 307 24.73 22.43 16.50
C PHE A 307 25.63 23.25 17.45
N LEU A 308 25.82 22.83 18.69
CA LEU A 308 26.72 23.48 19.67
C LEU A 308 27.82 22.54 20.19
N GLY A 309 28.20 21.52 19.42
CA GLY A 309 29.32 20.64 19.72
C GLY A 309 30.36 20.65 18.61
#